data_045c13eb95fc46e76e824a5b4ddbc643
#
_entry.id   045c13eb95fc46e76e824a5b4ddbc643
#
_cell.length_a   1.000
_cell.length_b   1.000
_cell.length_c   1.000
_cell.angle_alpha   90.00
_cell.angle_beta   90.00
_cell.angle_gamma   90.00
#
_symmetry.space_group_name_H-M   'P 1'
#
loop_
_entity.id
_entity.type
_entity.pdbx_description
1 polymer ?
#
loop_
_entity_poly.entity_id
_entity_poly.type
_entity_poly.pdbx_seq_one_letter_code
_entity_poly.pdbx_strand_id
1 'polypeptide(L)'
;MEVLLHKIQGRSAERTVTLRQAGPADAAAFYTLQNEVRAAMPYPEQFMPDTLENITGYLGNDLCIGMWDGERLGAYFILRYCGQSGHNYAAFMGIPQAEWDSWANADSAIVHPDY
;
A
#
# COMPACT_ATOMS: atom_id res chain seq x y z
N MET A 1 -15.41 5.13 -1.20
CA MET A 1 -16.09 4.25 -2.18
C MET A 1 -16.31 2.90 -1.53
N GLU A 2 -17.54 2.46 -1.48
CA GLU A 2 -17.88 1.13 -0.98
C GLU A 2 -17.66 0.08 -2.06
N VAL A 3 -17.09 -1.05 -1.67
CA VAL A 3 -16.82 -2.18 -2.56
C VAL A 3 -17.25 -3.47 -1.87
N LEU A 4 -17.93 -4.35 -2.60
CA LEU A 4 -18.25 -5.68 -2.14
C LEU A 4 -17.09 -6.63 -2.50
N LEU A 5 -16.47 -7.21 -1.48
CA LEU A 5 -15.40 -8.19 -1.66
C LEU A 5 -15.95 -9.59 -1.70
N HIS A 6 -15.46 -10.36 -2.66
CA HIS A 6 -15.70 -11.80 -2.75
C HIS A 6 -14.36 -12.52 -2.57
N LYS A 7 -14.26 -13.41 -1.59
CA LYS A 7 -13.07 -14.25 -1.44
C LYS A 7 -13.20 -15.49 -2.33
N ILE A 8 -12.30 -15.63 -3.29
CA ILE A 8 -12.18 -16.79 -4.17
C ILE A 8 -11.44 -17.91 -3.41
N GLN A 9 -11.78 -19.16 -3.63
CA GLN A 9 -11.24 -20.38 -2.98
C GLN A 9 -11.96 -20.81 -1.69
N GLY A 10 -13.28 -21.08 -1.77
CA GLY A 10 -14.00 -21.88 -0.77
C GLY A 10 -14.25 -21.19 0.57
N ARG A 11 -13.87 -19.94 0.73
CA ARG A 11 -14.24 -19.10 1.86
C ARG A 11 -15.18 -18.01 1.36
N SER A 12 -16.47 -18.29 1.43
CA SER A 12 -17.51 -17.31 1.11
C SER A 12 -17.65 -16.32 2.27
N ALA A 13 -16.85 -15.29 2.28
CA ALA A 13 -17.15 -14.13 3.10
C ALA A 13 -17.34 -12.94 2.15
N GLU A 14 -18.58 -12.65 1.81
CA GLU A 14 -18.92 -11.37 1.23
C GLU A 14 -18.76 -10.31 2.33
N ARG A 15 -17.99 -9.27 2.05
CA ARG A 15 -17.79 -8.13 2.95
C ARG A 15 -17.90 -6.84 2.16
N THR A 16 -18.63 -5.90 2.70
CA THR A 16 -18.61 -4.52 2.20
C THR A 16 -17.49 -3.78 2.90
N VAL A 17 -16.57 -3.24 2.11
CA VAL A 17 -15.43 -2.46 2.59
C VAL A 17 -15.44 -1.07 1.98
N THR A 18 -14.75 -0.14 2.62
CA THR A 18 -14.60 1.23 2.12
C THR A 18 -13.18 1.46 1.62
N LEU A 19 -13.06 1.88 0.37
CA LEU A 19 -11.80 2.40 -0.16
C LEU A 19 -11.78 3.91 -0.01
N ARG A 20 -10.72 4.43 0.60
CA ARG A 20 -10.50 5.87 0.68
C ARG A 20 -9.02 6.21 0.63
N GLN A 21 -8.74 7.45 0.23
CA GLN A 21 -7.40 7.99 0.36
C GLN A 21 -7.01 8.07 1.83
N ALA A 22 -5.79 7.66 2.12
CA ALA A 22 -5.20 7.71 3.46
C ALA A 22 -4.27 8.92 3.59
N GLY A 23 -4.11 9.40 4.80
CA GLY A 23 -3.23 10.49 5.17
C GLY A 23 -2.38 10.17 6.39
N PRO A 24 -1.54 11.11 6.86
CA PRO A 24 -0.61 10.87 7.98
C PRO A 24 -1.25 10.35 9.25
N ALA A 25 -2.51 10.69 9.51
CA ALA A 25 -3.26 10.18 10.66
C ALA A 25 -3.48 8.66 10.62
N ASP A 26 -3.37 8.04 9.44
CA ASP A 26 -3.52 6.59 9.24
C ASP A 26 -2.20 5.82 9.37
N ALA A 27 -1.08 6.48 9.66
CA ALA A 27 0.25 5.89 9.65
C ALA A 27 0.39 4.69 10.61
N ALA A 28 -0.16 4.79 11.81
CA ALA A 28 -0.13 3.70 12.78
C ALA A 28 -0.88 2.45 12.28
N ALA A 29 -2.02 2.64 11.61
CA ALA A 29 -2.79 1.55 11.03
C ALA A 29 -2.02 0.85 9.89
N PHE A 30 -1.38 1.63 9.01
CA PHE A 30 -0.53 1.10 7.94
C PHE A 30 0.65 0.30 8.50
N TYR A 31 1.34 0.86 9.48
CA TYR A 31 2.48 0.20 10.14
C TYR A 31 2.07 -1.10 10.83
N THR A 32 0.96 -1.10 11.55
CA THR A 32 0.41 -2.30 12.20
C THR A 32 0.07 -3.36 11.16
N LEU A 33 -0.62 -3.00 10.09
CA LEU A 33 -1.03 -3.94 9.04
C LEU A 33 0.17 -4.61 8.37
N GLN A 34 1.22 -3.84 8.00
CA GLN A 34 2.39 -4.46 7.37
C GLN A 34 3.07 -5.47 8.29
N ASN A 35 3.13 -5.19 9.60
CA ASN A 35 3.75 -6.09 10.56
C ASN A 35 2.91 -7.35 10.80
N GLU A 36 1.58 -7.23 10.82
CA GLU A 36 0.67 -8.38 10.87
C GLU A 36 0.81 -9.28 9.66
N VAL A 37 0.85 -8.68 8.46
CA VAL A 37 1.03 -9.42 7.20
C VAL A 37 2.38 -10.12 7.17
N ARG A 38 3.44 -9.42 7.54
CA ARG A 38 4.79 -10.00 7.62
C ARG A 38 4.84 -11.19 8.58
N ALA A 39 4.23 -11.07 9.75
CA ALA A 39 4.19 -12.13 10.75
C ALA A 39 3.42 -13.38 10.26
N ALA A 40 2.47 -13.20 9.36
CA ALA A 40 1.67 -14.29 8.78
C ALA A 40 2.33 -14.93 7.53
N MET A 41 3.42 -14.37 7.03
CA MET A 41 4.10 -14.89 5.84
C MET A 41 4.91 -16.15 6.17
N PRO A 42 4.96 -17.15 5.24
CA PRO A 42 5.82 -18.33 5.41
C PRO A 42 7.31 -17.99 5.52
N TYR A 43 7.74 -16.94 4.83
CA TYR A 43 9.13 -16.48 4.76
C TYR A 43 9.19 -14.98 5.07
N PRO A 44 9.00 -14.55 6.34
CA PRO A 44 8.93 -13.14 6.70
C PRO A 44 10.21 -12.35 6.40
N GLU A 45 11.36 -13.02 6.30
CA GLU A 45 12.63 -12.42 5.92
C GLU A 45 12.67 -11.92 4.47
N GLN A 46 11.75 -12.35 3.62
CA GLN A 46 11.61 -11.89 2.24
C GLN A 46 10.83 -10.57 2.14
N PHE A 47 10.20 -10.15 3.22
CA PHE A 47 9.47 -8.89 3.29
C PHE A 47 10.35 -7.80 3.91
N MET A 48 10.53 -6.70 3.19
CA MET A 48 11.25 -5.51 3.67
C MET A 48 10.24 -4.51 4.26
N PRO A 49 10.08 -4.47 5.60
CA PRO A 49 9.12 -3.56 6.21
C PRO A 49 9.64 -2.12 6.15
N ASP A 50 8.73 -1.20 5.93
CA ASP A 50 9.00 0.22 6.11
C ASP A 50 9.00 0.60 7.59
N THR A 51 9.74 1.64 7.94
CA THR A 51 9.65 2.27 9.26
C THR A 51 8.36 3.09 9.36
N LEU A 52 7.90 3.35 10.59
CA LEU A 52 6.76 4.25 10.81
C LEU A 52 7.03 5.65 10.24
N GLU A 53 8.26 6.13 10.32
CA GLU A 53 8.68 7.42 9.74
C GLU A 53 8.52 7.43 8.22
N ASN A 54 8.99 6.38 7.53
CA ASN A 54 8.84 6.28 6.08
C ASN A 54 7.37 6.23 5.66
N ILE A 55 6.56 5.43 6.35
CA ILE A 55 5.10 5.32 6.09
C ILE A 55 4.43 6.68 6.28
N THR A 56 4.76 7.40 7.35
CA THR A 56 4.22 8.75 7.60
C THR A 56 4.60 9.70 6.47
N GLY A 57 5.82 9.61 5.98
CA GLY A 57 6.30 10.41 4.84
C GLY A 57 5.52 10.10 3.56
N TYR A 58 5.30 8.84 3.24
CA TYR A 58 4.50 8.43 2.06
C TYR A 58 3.06 8.94 2.15
N LEU A 59 2.44 8.81 3.32
CA LEU A 59 1.08 9.28 3.57
C LEU A 59 0.94 10.81 3.44
N GLY A 60 2.01 11.54 3.71
CA GLY A 60 2.03 13.00 3.58
C GLY A 60 2.34 13.51 2.17
N ASN A 61 3.06 12.74 1.35
CA ASN A 61 3.61 13.21 0.09
C ASN A 61 3.14 12.44 -1.14
N ASP A 62 2.65 11.20 -0.96
CA ASP A 62 2.33 10.28 -2.04
C ASP A 62 0.87 9.88 -2.03
N LEU A 63 0.41 9.19 -3.07
CA LEU A 63 -0.96 8.68 -3.10
C LEU A 63 -1.01 7.34 -2.37
N CYS A 64 -1.69 7.34 -1.25
CA CYS A 64 -1.94 6.13 -0.46
C CYS A 64 -3.44 5.86 -0.39
N ILE A 65 -3.84 4.64 -0.68
CA ILE A 65 -5.23 4.20 -0.61
C ILE A 65 -5.31 3.06 0.40
N GLY A 66 -6.25 3.15 1.32
CA GLY A 66 -6.57 2.10 2.27
C GLY A 66 -7.93 1.48 1.99
N MET A 67 -8.07 0.23 2.38
CA MET A 67 -9.31 -0.53 2.39
C MET A 67 -9.71 -0.81 3.84
N TRP A 68 -10.82 -0.26 4.26
CA TRP A 68 -11.34 -0.40 5.63
C TRP A 68 -12.58 -1.30 5.68
N ASP A 69 -12.52 -2.25 6.59
CA ASP A 69 -13.67 -3.03 7.07
C ASP A 69 -14.10 -2.45 8.42
N GLY A 70 -15.07 -1.54 8.40
CA GLY A 70 -15.36 -0.69 9.54
C GLY A 70 -14.14 0.17 9.92
N GLU A 71 -13.63 0.00 11.12
CA GLU A 71 -12.44 0.70 11.61
C GLU A 71 -11.12 -0.04 11.34
N ARG A 72 -11.20 -1.28 10.87
CA ARG A 72 -10.03 -2.11 10.60
C ARG A 72 -9.49 -1.85 9.21
N LEU A 73 -8.22 -1.53 9.11
CA LEU A 73 -7.50 -1.51 7.84
C LEU A 73 -7.17 -2.94 7.43
N GLY A 74 -7.70 -3.38 6.29
CA GLY A 74 -7.48 -4.72 5.75
C GLY A 74 -6.48 -4.79 4.61
N ALA A 75 -6.29 -3.68 3.90
CA ALA A 75 -5.32 -3.57 2.82
C ALA A 75 -4.90 -2.12 2.59
N TYR A 76 -3.73 -1.93 1.98
CA TYR A 76 -3.34 -0.62 1.46
C TYR A 76 -2.51 -0.73 0.18
N PHE A 77 -2.47 0.37 -0.54
CA PHE A 77 -1.64 0.56 -1.73
C PHE A 77 -0.94 1.91 -1.67
N ILE A 78 0.35 1.93 -2.00
CA ILE A 78 1.17 3.14 -2.04
C ILE A 78 1.70 3.35 -3.45
N LEU A 79 1.38 4.51 -4.03
CA LEU A 79 1.88 4.99 -5.30
C LEU A 79 2.78 6.19 -5.06
N ARG A 80 4.08 6.03 -5.26
CA ARG A 80 5.07 7.07 -4.96
C ARG A 80 5.41 7.91 -6.18
N TYR A 81 5.39 9.21 -6.00
CA TYR A 81 5.79 10.19 -7.00
C TYR A 81 7.23 10.63 -6.74
N CYS A 82 8.17 9.94 -7.36
CA CYS A 82 9.60 10.17 -7.14
C CYS A 82 10.17 11.29 -8.02
N GLY A 83 9.44 11.80 -9.02
CA GLY A 83 9.85 12.91 -9.89
C GLY A 83 11.24 12.69 -10.48
N GLN A 84 12.11 13.67 -10.31
CA GLN A 84 13.48 13.65 -10.82
C GLN A 84 14.47 12.86 -9.95
N SER A 85 14.00 12.25 -8.86
CA SER A 85 14.85 11.41 -8.01
C SER A 85 15.31 10.15 -8.74
N GLY A 86 16.55 9.71 -8.46
CA GLY A 86 17.08 8.44 -8.94
C GLY A 86 16.32 7.20 -8.41
N HIS A 87 15.41 7.37 -7.44
CA HIS A 87 14.50 6.32 -6.99
C HIS A 87 13.27 6.13 -7.89
N ASN A 88 13.05 7.01 -8.87
CA ASN A 88 12.00 6.83 -9.87
C ASN A 88 12.33 5.62 -10.75
N TYR A 89 11.41 4.66 -10.82
CA TYR A 89 11.60 3.46 -11.62
C TYR A 89 11.72 3.76 -13.12
N ALA A 90 11.22 4.89 -13.59
CA ALA A 90 11.39 5.35 -14.97
C ALA A 90 12.87 5.40 -15.38
N ALA A 91 13.77 5.73 -14.44
CA ALA A 91 15.22 5.76 -14.69
C ALA A 91 15.76 4.37 -15.08
N PHE A 92 15.25 3.31 -14.47
CA PHE A 92 15.66 1.92 -14.74
C PHE A 92 15.00 1.33 -15.98
N MET A 93 13.92 1.96 -16.45
CA MET A 93 13.16 1.52 -17.61
C MET A 93 13.60 2.18 -18.91
N GLY A 94 14.65 3.01 -18.86
CA GLY A 94 15.13 3.73 -20.03
C GLY A 94 14.22 4.88 -20.49
N ILE A 95 13.34 5.36 -19.62
CA ILE A 95 12.46 6.49 -19.90
C ILE A 95 13.29 7.79 -19.90
N PRO A 96 13.13 8.69 -20.88
CA PRO A 96 13.81 9.97 -20.88
C PRO A 96 13.52 10.78 -19.62
N GLN A 97 14.56 11.41 -19.06
CA GLN A 97 14.45 12.16 -17.80
C GLN A 97 13.37 13.26 -17.85
N ALA A 98 13.17 13.86 -19.02
CA ALA A 98 12.12 14.86 -19.21
C ALA A 98 10.68 14.35 -18.95
N GLU A 99 10.49 13.03 -18.98
CA GLU A 99 9.18 12.41 -18.78
C GLU A 99 8.98 11.88 -17.35
N TRP A 100 10.02 11.88 -16.51
CA TRP A 100 9.95 11.23 -15.18
C TRP A 100 8.87 11.80 -14.27
N ASP A 101 8.54 13.09 -14.41
CA ASP A 101 7.48 13.71 -13.58
C ASP A 101 6.06 13.16 -13.89
N SER A 102 5.92 12.48 -15.04
CA SER A 102 4.67 11.81 -15.43
C SER A 102 4.58 10.36 -14.94
N TRP A 103 5.60 9.87 -14.24
CA TRP A 103 5.69 8.49 -13.78
C TRP A 103 5.57 8.40 -12.27
N ALA A 104 4.99 7.30 -11.82
CA ALA A 104 4.91 6.98 -10.39
C ALA A 104 5.29 5.51 -10.18
N ASN A 105 5.89 5.24 -9.03
CA ASN A 105 6.22 3.88 -8.61
C ASN A 105 5.01 3.24 -7.92
N ALA A 106 4.56 2.08 -8.41
CA ALA A 106 3.70 1.19 -7.63
C ALA A 106 4.58 0.52 -6.57
N ASP A 107 4.65 1.14 -5.39
CA ASP A 107 5.66 0.81 -4.39
C ASP A 107 5.27 -0.37 -3.52
N SER A 108 4.09 -0.33 -2.92
CA SER A 108 3.63 -1.37 -2.00
C SER A 108 2.16 -1.68 -2.18
N ALA A 109 1.85 -2.96 -2.15
CA ALA A 109 0.48 -3.46 -2.07
C ALA A 109 0.44 -4.51 -0.95
N ILE A 110 -0.28 -4.24 0.11
CA ILE A 110 -0.38 -5.10 1.29
C ILE A 110 -1.84 -5.49 1.50
N VAL A 111 -2.10 -6.78 1.66
CA VAL A 111 -3.43 -7.32 1.96
C VAL A 111 -3.33 -8.30 3.11
N HIS A 112 -4.14 -8.09 4.14
CA HIS A 112 -4.23 -9.04 5.26
C HIS A 112 -4.84 -10.37 4.80
N PRO A 113 -4.36 -11.53 5.30
CA PRO A 113 -4.87 -12.85 4.89
C PRO A 113 -6.37 -13.06 5.10
N ASP A 114 -7.01 -12.30 5.98
CA ASP A 114 -8.46 -12.38 6.21
C ASP A 114 -9.29 -11.82 5.05
N TYR A 115 -8.66 -11.12 4.12
CA TYR A 115 -9.28 -10.50 2.94
C TYR A 115 -8.68 -11.09 1.66
#